data_7656dbcb51f70a0c8e439824c6ddc0b5
#
_entry.id   7656dbcb51f70a0c8e439824c6ddc0b5
#
_cell.length_a   1.000
_cell.length_b   1.000
_cell.length_c   1.000
_cell.angle_alpha   90.00
_cell.angle_beta   90.00
_cell.angle_gamma   90.00
#
_symmetry.space_group_name_H-M   'P 1'
#
loop_
_entity.id
_entity.type
_entity.pdbx_description
1 polymer ?
#
loop_
_entity_poly.entity_id
_entity_poly.type
_entity_poly.pdbx_seq_one_letter_code
_entity_poly.pdbx_strand_id
1 'polypeptide(L)'
;MLAGGWNESSGLTEEEYTMVTELRHQVQEKAGKEFAHFHPTAIRKQVVAGTNFFVKIQVSETEFIHVKIFRPLPHTQQGPQINEVHLEKTQHDEL
;
A
#
# COMPACT_ATOMS: atom_id res chain seq x y z
N MET A 1 4.62 10.89 20.22
CA MET A 1 3.83 10.70 18.98
C MET A 1 2.43 10.22 19.33
N LEU A 2 1.43 10.77 18.70
CA LEU A 2 0.06 10.35 18.93
C LEU A 2 -0.22 9.05 18.20
N ALA A 3 -0.89 8.09 18.87
CA ALA A 3 -1.37 6.89 18.22
C ALA A 3 -2.38 7.28 17.14
N GLY A 4 -2.36 6.58 16.01
CA GLY A 4 -3.25 6.86 14.90
C GLY A 4 -2.77 7.93 13.94
N GLY A 5 -1.64 8.60 14.23
CA GLY A 5 -1.05 9.55 13.29
C GLY A 5 -0.29 8.83 12.17
N TRP A 6 -0.27 9.44 10.97
CA TRP A 6 0.52 8.91 9.87
C TRP A 6 1.98 9.32 10.02
N ASN A 7 2.88 8.37 9.80
CA ASN A 7 4.31 8.67 9.73
C ASN A 7 4.63 9.28 8.37
N GLU A 8 5.81 9.90 8.26
CA GLU A 8 6.26 10.40 6.98
C GLU A 8 6.47 9.28 5.98
N SER A 9 6.26 9.59 4.70
CA SER A 9 6.51 8.67 3.61
C SER A 9 7.99 8.29 3.57
N SER A 10 8.27 7.03 3.32
CA SER A 10 9.62 6.50 3.21
C SER A 10 9.66 5.38 2.19
N GLY A 11 10.86 4.87 1.88
CA GLY A 11 11.00 3.65 1.10
C GLY A 11 10.51 2.44 1.89
N LEU A 12 10.18 1.36 1.20
CA LEU A 12 9.72 0.15 1.84
C LEU A 12 10.90 -0.68 2.34
N THR A 13 10.71 -1.33 3.49
CA THR A 13 11.60 -2.40 3.91
C THR A 13 11.39 -3.61 3.01
N GLU A 14 12.31 -4.57 3.06
CA GLU A 14 12.17 -5.81 2.29
C GLU A 14 10.88 -6.55 2.65
N GLU A 15 10.56 -6.62 3.94
CA GLU A 15 9.33 -7.27 4.41
C GLU A 15 8.09 -6.55 3.87
N GLU A 16 8.09 -5.22 3.91
CA GLU A 16 6.98 -4.42 3.39
C GLU A 16 6.83 -4.59 1.89
N TYR A 17 7.94 -4.57 1.17
CA TYR A 17 7.94 -4.78 -0.27
C TYR A 17 7.34 -6.13 -0.63
N THR A 18 7.76 -7.18 0.06
CA THR A 18 7.24 -8.53 -0.16
C THR A 18 5.74 -8.59 0.13
N MET A 19 5.30 -8.01 1.24
CA MET A 19 3.88 -7.97 1.59
C MET A 19 3.05 -7.32 0.48
N VAL A 20 3.48 -6.17 0.00
CA VAL A 20 2.74 -5.42 -1.02
C VAL A 20 2.72 -6.18 -2.35
N THR A 21 3.86 -6.73 -2.77
CA THR A 21 3.90 -7.46 -4.04
C THR A 21 3.08 -8.75 -4.01
N GLU A 22 2.98 -9.39 -2.85
CA GLU A 22 2.11 -10.57 -2.70
C GLU A 22 0.62 -10.21 -2.82
N LEU A 23 0.26 -8.94 -2.59
CA LEU A 23 -1.12 -8.48 -2.70
C LEU A 23 -1.49 -7.99 -4.10
N ARG A 24 -0.59 -8.11 -5.07
CA ARG A 24 -0.81 -7.61 -6.44
C ARG A 24 -2.15 -8.07 -7.02
N HIS A 25 -2.46 -9.35 -6.89
CA HIS A 25 -3.70 -9.91 -7.45
C HIS A 25 -4.93 -9.23 -6.85
N GLN A 26 -4.96 -9.08 -5.52
CA GLN A 26 -6.07 -8.42 -4.84
C GLN A 26 -6.20 -6.95 -5.23
N VAL A 27 -5.07 -6.27 -5.42
CA VAL A 27 -5.07 -4.88 -5.87
C VAL A 27 -5.67 -4.78 -7.28
N GLN A 28 -5.27 -5.68 -8.17
CA GLN A 28 -5.79 -5.70 -9.55
C GLN A 28 -7.30 -5.99 -9.57
N GLU A 29 -7.76 -6.92 -8.75
CA GLU A 29 -9.18 -7.21 -8.64
C GLU A 29 -9.97 -5.99 -8.19
N LYS A 30 -9.49 -5.31 -7.16
CA LYS A 30 -10.17 -4.14 -6.62
C LYS A 30 -10.14 -2.96 -7.60
N ALA A 31 -9.04 -2.82 -8.35
CA ALA A 31 -8.89 -1.78 -9.37
C ALA A 31 -9.72 -2.08 -10.63
N GLY A 32 -10.06 -3.33 -10.85
CA GLY A 32 -10.78 -3.76 -12.05
C GLY A 32 -9.90 -3.81 -13.29
N LYS A 33 -8.58 -3.92 -13.12
CA LYS A 33 -7.66 -3.99 -14.26
C LYS A 33 -6.35 -4.62 -13.84
N GLU A 34 -5.61 -5.16 -14.80
CA GLU A 34 -4.27 -5.66 -14.59
C GLU A 34 -3.25 -4.56 -14.87
N PHE A 35 -2.10 -4.66 -14.20
CA PHE A 35 -0.99 -3.72 -14.40
C PHE A 35 0.20 -4.45 -14.98
N ALA A 36 0.84 -3.82 -15.99
CA ALA A 36 2.05 -4.38 -16.60
C ALA A 36 3.22 -4.41 -15.63
N HIS A 37 3.30 -3.38 -14.78
CA HIS A 37 4.33 -3.25 -13.76
C HIS A 37 3.67 -3.07 -12.41
N PHE A 38 4.36 -3.48 -11.34
CA PHE A 38 3.84 -3.35 -9.99
C PHE A 38 5.03 -3.16 -9.05
N HIS A 39 5.49 -1.92 -8.95
CA HIS A 39 6.70 -1.60 -8.20
C HIS A 39 6.39 -0.61 -7.06
N PRO A 40 6.26 -1.11 -5.83
CA PRO A 40 6.08 -0.22 -4.68
C PRO A 40 7.30 0.68 -4.49
N THR A 41 7.07 2.00 -4.36
CA THR A 41 8.16 2.97 -4.28
C THR A 41 8.19 3.74 -2.98
N ALA A 42 7.05 3.93 -2.33
CA ALA A 42 6.98 4.68 -1.07
C ALA A 42 5.83 4.17 -0.22
N ILE A 43 5.95 4.35 1.09
CA ILE A 43 4.97 3.86 2.04
C ILE A 43 4.84 4.83 3.21
N ARG A 44 3.61 4.96 3.73
CA ARG A 44 3.33 5.63 5.00
C ARG A 44 2.59 4.65 5.87
N LYS A 45 2.76 4.79 7.17
CA LYS A 45 2.15 3.89 8.15
C LYS A 45 1.38 4.67 9.20
N GLN A 46 0.31 4.04 9.69
CA GLN A 46 -0.45 4.54 10.82
C GLN A 46 -0.68 3.36 11.76
N VAL A 47 -0.14 3.45 12.97
CA VAL A 47 -0.30 2.38 13.95
C VAL A 47 -1.61 2.60 14.70
N VAL A 48 -2.46 1.60 14.64
CA VAL A 48 -3.78 1.58 15.29
C VAL A 48 -3.92 0.22 15.97
N ALA A 49 -5.12 -0.34 16.06
CA ALA A 49 -5.26 -1.76 16.45
C ALA A 49 -4.92 -2.63 15.23
N GLY A 50 -3.66 -2.71 14.93
CA GLY A 50 -3.08 -3.21 13.69
C GLY A 50 -2.25 -2.11 13.05
N THR A 51 -2.07 -2.16 11.76
CA THR A 51 -1.32 -1.13 11.02
C THR A 51 -2.00 -0.83 9.70
N ASN A 52 -2.24 0.45 9.45
CA ASN A 52 -2.64 0.92 8.13
C ASN A 52 -1.38 1.28 7.34
N PHE A 53 -1.33 0.84 6.10
CA PHE A 53 -0.27 1.22 5.16
C PHE A 53 -0.89 1.97 4.00
N PHE A 54 -0.26 3.07 3.60
CA PHE A 54 -0.63 3.77 2.39
C PHE A 54 0.58 3.71 1.46
N VAL A 55 0.44 3.03 0.32
CA VAL A 55 1.57 2.64 -0.52
C VAL A 55 1.44 3.28 -1.90
N LYS A 56 2.53 3.89 -2.37
CA LYS A 56 2.64 4.38 -3.74
C LYS A 56 3.28 3.27 -4.57
N ILE A 57 2.62 2.91 -5.66
CA ILE A 57 3.06 1.82 -6.52
C ILE A 57 3.15 2.32 -7.96
N GLN A 58 4.30 2.16 -8.58
CA GLN A 58 4.48 2.48 -9.99
C GLN A 58 3.94 1.34 -10.83
N VAL A 59 3.02 1.64 -11.73
CA VAL A 59 2.37 0.62 -12.57
C VAL A 59 2.66 0.81 -14.05
N SER A 60 3.30 1.90 -14.42
CA SER A 60 3.84 2.15 -15.76
C SER A 60 4.92 3.21 -15.66
N GLU A 61 5.53 3.61 -16.78
CA GLU A 61 6.58 4.64 -16.76
C GLU A 61 6.11 5.95 -16.13
N THR A 62 4.86 6.31 -16.34
CA THR A 62 4.31 7.58 -15.88
C THR A 62 3.14 7.47 -14.93
N GLU A 63 2.61 6.26 -14.75
CA GLU A 63 1.39 6.06 -13.98
C GLU A 63 1.68 5.41 -12.64
N PHE A 64 1.07 5.95 -11.60
CA PHE A 64 1.18 5.43 -10.23
C PHE A 64 -0.22 5.21 -9.67
N ILE A 65 -0.31 4.33 -8.68
CA ILE A 65 -1.52 4.16 -7.89
C ILE A 65 -1.17 4.27 -6.42
N HIS A 66 -2.17 4.65 -5.61
CA HIS A 66 -2.04 4.63 -4.16
C HIS A 66 -2.98 3.58 -3.61
N VAL A 67 -2.47 2.73 -2.74
CA VAL A 67 -3.23 1.60 -2.18
C VAL A 67 -3.20 1.69 -0.66
N LYS A 68 -4.38 1.59 -0.05
CA LYS A 68 -4.50 1.54 1.41
C LYS A 68 -4.70 0.09 1.83
N ILE A 69 -3.80 -0.39 2.67
CA ILE A 69 -3.78 -1.77 3.16
C ILE A 69 -3.93 -1.73 4.69
N PHE A 70 -4.80 -2.56 5.23
CA PHE A 70 -4.90 -2.76 6.66
C PHE A 70 -4.33 -4.14 7.02
N ARG A 71 -3.37 -4.17 7.94
CA ARG A 71 -2.83 -5.42 8.48
C ARG A 71 -3.30 -5.55 9.93
N PRO A 72 -4.21 -6.51 10.22
CA PRO A 72 -4.66 -6.75 11.59
C PRO A 72 -3.54 -7.18 12.51
N LEU A 73 -3.78 -7.10 13.81
CA LEU A 73 -2.83 -7.59 14.80
C LEU A 73 -2.57 -9.08 14.61
N PRO A 74 -1.33 -9.56 14.89
CA PRO A 74 -0.98 -10.97 14.63
C PRO A 74 -1.88 -11.99 15.32
N HIS A 75 -2.40 -11.67 16.51
CA HIS A 75 -3.23 -12.62 17.25
C HIS A 75 -4.59 -12.88 16.59
N THR A 76 -5.02 -12.06 15.64
CA THR A 76 -6.27 -12.29 14.91
C THR A 76 -6.14 -13.36 13.84
N GLN A 77 -4.91 -13.70 13.46
CA GLN A 77 -4.61 -14.66 12.39
C GLN A 77 -5.22 -14.28 11.04
N GLN A 78 -5.54 -13.01 10.85
CA GLN A 78 -6.05 -12.49 9.59
C GLN A 78 -4.91 -11.84 8.81
N GLY A 79 -4.91 -12.07 7.48
CA GLY A 79 -3.93 -11.46 6.61
C GLY A 79 -4.25 -10.01 6.26
N PRO A 80 -3.33 -9.32 5.57
CA PRO A 80 -3.55 -7.96 5.11
C PRO A 80 -4.76 -7.86 4.18
N GLN A 81 -5.48 -6.75 4.27
CA GLN A 81 -6.67 -6.47 3.47
C GLN A 81 -6.50 -5.18 2.70
N ILE A 82 -6.94 -5.18 1.43
CA ILE A 82 -6.93 -3.96 0.62
C ILE A 82 -8.21 -3.19 0.92
N ASN A 83 -8.07 -1.97 1.44
CA ASN A 83 -9.22 -1.13 1.75
C ASN A 83 -9.58 -0.16 0.62
N GLU A 84 -8.56 0.44 -0.03
CA GLU A 84 -8.79 1.43 -1.08
C GLU A 84 -7.71 1.32 -2.14
N VAL A 85 -8.09 1.57 -3.39
CA VAL A 85 -7.17 1.71 -4.51
C VAL A 85 -7.51 3.00 -5.23
N HIS A 86 -6.53 3.90 -5.33
CA HIS A 86 -6.69 5.18 -6.03
C HIS A 86 -5.84 5.14 -7.30
N LEU A 87 -6.51 5.21 -8.44
CA LEU A 87 -5.87 5.17 -9.75
C LEU A 87 -5.42 6.55 -10.21
N GLU A 88 -4.67 6.59 -11.29
CA GLU A 88 -4.30 7.82 -11.99
C GLU A 88 -3.55 8.82 -11.10
N LYS A 89 -2.62 8.30 -10.28
CA LYS A 89 -1.73 9.14 -9.50
C LYS A 89 -0.43 9.36 -10.27
N THR A 90 0.35 10.34 -9.83
CA THR A 90 1.66 10.62 -10.39
C THR A 90 2.74 10.41 -9.33
N GLN A 91 4.00 10.43 -9.78
CA GLN A 91 5.14 10.30 -8.87
C GLN A 91 5.11 11.39 -7.79
N HIS A 92 4.59 12.56 -8.10
CA HIS A 92 4.61 13.72 -7.21
C HIS A 92 3.38 13.85 -6.32
N ASP A 93 2.34 13.05 -6.55
CA ASP A 93 1.18 13.06 -5.67
C ASP A 93 1.56 12.57 -4.29
N GLU A 94 1.15 13.27 -3.25
CA GLU A 94 1.43 12.84 -1.88
C GLU A 94 0.58 11.64 -1.48
N LEU A 95 1.21 10.77 -0.71
CA LEU A 95 0.49 9.65 -0.13
C LEU A 95 -0.50 10.09 0.94
#